data_77ec42cba4dd84d5998858072247fd67
#
_entry.id   77ec42cba4dd84d5998858072247fd67
#
_cell.length_a   1.000
_cell.length_b   1.000
_cell.length_c   1.000
_cell.angle_alpha   90.00
_cell.angle_beta   90.00
_cell.angle_gamma   90.00
#
_symmetry.space_group_name_H-M   'P 1'
#
loop_
_entity.id
_entity.type
_entity.pdbx_description
1 polymer ?
#
loop_
_entity_poly.entity_id
_entity_poly.type
_entity_poly.pdbx_seq_one_letter_code
_entity_poly.pdbx_strand_id
1 'polypeptide(L)'
;MKKRMLSFVLALALCLTLLPTALAAGNASFSGGSGTAEDPYQISTAEDMFALAEAVNQDKVSYEGSYFRLTKDIDLGNIHWTPIGNNASREGRQFLGSFDGGGYTISGLEVDVDSGYVGLFGVVGLSVRDSGAEVKNLRVEGKVSAARTSSF
;
A
#
# COMPACT_ATOMS: atom_id res chain seq x y z
N MET A 1 -43.75 49.15 20.15
CA MET A 1 -43.78 48.52 18.86
C MET A 1 -42.68 47.47 18.81
N LYS A 2 -43.05 46.32 19.13
CA LYS A 2 -42.24 45.16 19.40
C LYS A 2 -42.48 44.17 18.28
N LYS A 3 -41.51 43.31 17.98
CA LYS A 3 -41.60 42.18 17.07
C LYS A 3 -41.09 42.45 15.65
N ARG A 4 -39.79 42.34 15.44
CA ARG A 4 -39.20 41.93 14.15
C ARG A 4 -37.67 41.77 14.24
N MET A 5 -37.16 41.10 15.27
CA MET A 5 -35.74 40.73 15.36
C MET A 5 -35.58 39.32 15.97
N LEU A 6 -36.19 38.34 15.35
CA LEU A 6 -35.98 36.96 15.78
C LEU A 6 -36.18 36.01 14.59
N SER A 7 -35.43 36.19 13.53
CA SER A 7 -35.52 35.28 12.40
C SER A 7 -34.26 35.18 11.55
N PHE A 8 -33.09 35.53 12.08
CA PHE A 8 -31.83 35.46 11.34
C PHE A 8 -30.74 34.62 12.03
N VAL A 9 -31.04 33.82 13.03
CA VAL A 9 -30.05 33.01 13.77
C VAL A 9 -30.20 31.50 13.51
N LEU A 10 -31.10 31.05 12.64
CA LEU A 10 -31.36 29.63 12.46
C LEU A 10 -31.04 29.12 11.04
N ALA A 11 -30.08 29.71 10.37
CA ALA A 11 -29.68 29.24 9.03
C ALA A 11 -28.17 29.04 8.87
N LEU A 12 -27.41 28.89 9.98
CA LEU A 12 -25.97 28.67 9.91
C LEU A 12 -25.53 27.43 10.70
N ALA A 13 -26.30 26.37 10.65
CA ALA A 13 -25.91 25.13 11.31
C ALA A 13 -26.49 23.95 10.57
N LEU A 14 -26.07 23.68 9.35
CA LEU A 14 -26.12 22.34 8.76
C LEU A 14 -25.35 22.27 7.44
N CYS A 15 -24.09 22.67 7.45
CA CYS A 15 -23.15 22.18 6.46
C CYS A 15 -22.16 21.25 7.17
N LEU A 16 -22.70 20.22 7.81
CA LEU A 16 -21.92 19.06 8.22
C LEU A 16 -21.63 18.30 6.93
N THR A 17 -20.53 18.66 6.30
CA THR A 17 -19.98 17.90 5.21
C THR A 17 -19.79 16.47 5.70
N LEU A 18 -20.61 15.58 5.20
CA LEU A 18 -20.34 14.14 5.18
C LEU A 18 -19.05 13.94 4.41
N LEU A 19 -17.93 14.05 5.10
CA LEU A 19 -16.68 13.47 4.62
C LEU A 19 -16.97 11.96 4.53
N PRO A 20 -16.83 11.34 3.35
CA PRO A 20 -16.82 9.89 3.31
C PRO A 20 -15.65 9.46 4.20
N THR A 21 -15.93 8.90 5.34
CA THR A 21 -14.95 8.11 6.07
C THR A 21 -14.68 6.93 5.15
N ALA A 22 -13.65 7.03 4.32
CA ALA A 22 -13.07 5.86 3.70
C ALA A 22 -12.74 4.93 4.85
N LEU A 23 -13.44 3.82 4.91
CA LEU A 23 -13.16 2.75 5.84
C LEU A 23 -11.75 2.28 5.46
N ALA A 24 -10.74 2.72 6.22
CA ALA A 24 -9.38 2.30 6.00
C ALA A 24 -9.36 0.77 6.15
N ALA A 25 -9.21 0.09 5.03
CA ALA A 25 -9.03 -1.35 5.01
C ALA A 25 -7.62 -1.62 5.57
N GLY A 26 -7.56 -2.02 6.84
CA GLY A 26 -6.32 -2.31 7.54
C GLY A 26 -5.80 -1.14 8.39
N ASN A 27 -5.11 -1.47 9.48
CA ASN A 27 -4.52 -0.48 10.41
C ASN A 27 -3.22 0.16 9.88
N ALA A 28 -2.86 -0.04 8.61
CA ALA A 28 -1.68 0.56 8.01
C ALA A 28 -1.89 2.07 7.84
N SER A 29 -1.02 2.85 8.47
CA SER A 29 -0.98 4.30 8.32
C SER A 29 0.11 4.64 7.31
N PHE A 30 -0.26 5.22 6.17
CA PHE A 30 0.68 5.70 5.16
C PHE A 30 0.92 7.20 5.31
N SER A 31 1.90 7.73 4.61
CA SER A 31 2.26 9.15 4.66
C SER A 31 1.16 10.09 4.18
N GLY A 32 0.13 9.59 3.52
CA GLY A 32 -1.05 10.37 3.09
C GLY A 32 -1.89 9.63 2.06
N GLY A 33 -2.89 10.33 1.54
CA GLY A 33 -3.83 9.82 0.54
C GLY A 33 -4.94 8.96 1.15
N SER A 34 -5.98 8.73 0.34
CA SER A 34 -7.17 7.94 0.71
C SER A 34 -7.23 6.59 0.00
N GLY A 35 -6.27 6.31 -0.90
CA GLY A 35 -6.19 5.05 -1.65
C GLY A 35 -7.07 5.00 -2.88
N THR A 36 -7.68 6.11 -3.30
CA THR A 36 -8.43 6.20 -4.55
C THR A 36 -7.50 6.51 -5.74
N ALA A 37 -8.01 6.41 -6.96
CA ALA A 37 -7.24 6.75 -8.16
C ALA A 37 -6.87 8.25 -8.20
N GLU A 38 -7.74 9.10 -7.68
CA GLU A 38 -7.55 10.55 -7.61
C GLU A 38 -6.65 10.98 -6.45
N ASP A 39 -6.64 10.20 -5.37
CA ASP A 39 -5.88 10.46 -4.15
C ASP A 39 -5.22 9.16 -3.65
N PRO A 40 -4.18 8.64 -4.34
CA PRO A 40 -3.50 7.41 -3.97
C PRO A 40 -2.85 7.48 -2.59
N TYR A 41 -2.76 6.37 -1.88
CA TYR A 41 -1.91 6.26 -0.69
C TYR A 41 -0.48 6.67 -1.04
N GLN A 42 0.06 7.60 -0.26
CA GLN A 42 1.41 8.13 -0.46
C GLN A 42 2.42 7.29 0.30
N ILE A 43 3.38 6.76 -0.42
CA ILE A 43 4.50 6.01 0.11
C ILE A 43 5.73 6.91 0.05
N SER A 44 6.22 7.34 1.20
CA SER A 44 7.29 8.33 1.34
C SER A 44 8.47 7.82 2.16
N THR A 45 8.29 6.73 2.90
CA THR A 45 9.29 6.21 3.84
C THR A 45 9.43 4.70 3.74
N ALA A 46 10.52 4.17 4.29
CA ALA A 46 10.69 2.72 4.43
C ALA A 46 9.60 2.12 5.33
N GLU A 47 9.16 2.85 6.35
CA GLU A 47 8.11 2.44 7.26
C GLU A 47 6.78 2.26 6.51
N ASP A 48 6.44 3.12 5.55
CA ASP A 48 5.25 2.96 4.70
C ASP A 48 5.33 1.65 3.89
N MET A 49 6.51 1.32 3.36
CA MET A 49 6.73 0.07 2.64
C MET A 49 6.61 -1.15 3.54
N PHE A 50 7.17 -1.09 4.77
CA PHE A 50 7.01 -2.17 5.75
C PHE A 50 5.55 -2.32 6.18
N ALA A 51 4.82 -1.22 6.40
CA ALA A 51 3.41 -1.25 6.75
C ALA A 51 2.56 -1.89 5.64
N LEU A 52 2.86 -1.59 4.37
CA LEU A 52 2.19 -2.25 3.23
C LEU A 52 2.48 -3.75 3.20
N ALA A 53 3.74 -4.14 3.39
CA ALA A 53 4.13 -5.54 3.41
C ALA A 53 3.46 -6.31 4.56
N GLU A 54 3.42 -5.73 5.75
CA GLU A 54 2.76 -6.32 6.92
C GLU A 54 1.25 -6.48 6.69
N ALA A 55 0.57 -5.42 6.24
CA ALA A 55 -0.87 -5.45 5.98
C ALA A 55 -1.25 -6.55 4.97
N VAL A 56 -0.50 -6.71 3.88
CA VAL A 56 -0.76 -7.76 2.90
C VAL A 56 -0.39 -9.14 3.43
N ASN A 57 0.77 -9.30 4.06
CA ASN A 57 1.32 -10.60 4.41
C ASN A 57 0.75 -11.16 5.72
N GLN A 58 0.45 -10.32 6.70
CA GLN A 58 -0.02 -10.72 8.03
C GLN A 58 -1.51 -10.49 8.20
N ASP A 59 -1.98 -9.27 7.92
CA ASP A 59 -3.37 -8.87 8.11
C ASP A 59 -4.28 -9.32 6.97
N LYS A 60 -3.71 -9.84 5.88
CA LYS A 60 -4.42 -10.35 4.69
C LYS A 60 -5.25 -9.28 3.98
N VAL A 61 -4.79 -8.05 4.00
CA VAL A 61 -5.41 -6.94 3.26
C VAL A 61 -4.93 -6.99 1.83
N SER A 62 -5.79 -7.35 0.90
CA SER A 62 -5.40 -7.48 -0.52
C SER A 62 -5.23 -6.15 -1.25
N TYR A 63 -5.83 -5.08 -0.73
CA TYR A 63 -5.89 -3.75 -1.36
C TYR A 63 -6.49 -3.74 -2.77
N GLU A 64 -7.40 -4.66 -3.08
CA GLU A 64 -8.12 -4.67 -4.35
C GLU A 64 -8.85 -3.34 -4.58
N GLY A 65 -8.62 -2.72 -5.74
CA GLY A 65 -9.18 -1.42 -6.09
C GLY A 65 -8.51 -0.23 -5.40
N SER A 66 -7.45 -0.43 -4.62
CA SER A 66 -6.70 0.65 -3.98
C SER A 66 -5.48 1.04 -4.81
N TYR A 67 -5.09 2.31 -4.70
CA TYR A 67 -3.99 2.91 -5.44
C TYR A 67 -2.90 3.41 -4.48
N PHE A 68 -1.65 3.17 -4.87
CA PHE A 68 -0.45 3.59 -4.14
C PHE A 68 0.48 4.36 -5.06
N ARG A 69 1.20 5.34 -4.52
CA ARG A 69 2.18 6.11 -5.26
C ARG A 69 3.40 6.43 -4.43
N LEU A 70 4.59 6.13 -4.96
CA LEU A 70 5.82 6.68 -4.41
C LEU A 70 5.88 8.20 -4.64
N THR A 71 6.38 8.92 -3.64
CA THR A 71 6.53 10.37 -3.70
C THR A 71 7.99 10.82 -3.71
N LYS A 72 8.92 9.89 -3.45
CA LYS A 72 10.38 10.08 -3.50
C LYS A 72 11.10 8.73 -3.51
N ASP A 73 12.41 8.76 -3.71
CA ASP A 73 13.26 7.59 -3.53
C ASP A 73 13.23 7.09 -2.08
N ILE A 74 13.26 5.77 -1.89
CA ILE A 74 13.23 5.11 -0.59
C ILE A 74 14.41 4.16 -0.49
N ASP A 75 15.14 4.22 0.63
CA ASP A 75 16.14 3.24 1.01
C ASP A 75 15.59 2.33 2.11
N LEU A 76 15.53 1.03 1.84
CA LEU A 76 15.08 0.00 2.79
C LEU A 76 16.18 -0.39 3.79
N GLY A 77 17.38 0.19 3.69
CA GLY A 77 18.44 0.05 4.68
C GLY A 77 19.14 -1.30 4.70
N ASN A 78 19.06 -2.10 3.65
CA ASN A 78 19.58 -3.48 3.60
C ASN A 78 19.05 -4.37 4.73
N ILE A 79 17.81 -4.15 5.13
CA ILE A 79 17.10 -4.99 6.08
C ILE A 79 16.49 -6.16 5.30
N HIS A 80 16.48 -7.34 5.91
CA HIS A 80 15.83 -8.52 5.33
C HIS A 80 14.37 -8.21 4.98
N TRP A 81 14.03 -8.34 3.68
CA TRP A 81 12.75 -8.00 3.13
C TRP A 81 11.90 -9.25 2.87
N THR A 82 10.69 -9.23 3.36
CA THR A 82 9.67 -10.21 2.98
C THR A 82 8.86 -9.67 1.82
N PRO A 83 8.87 -10.31 0.64
CA PRO A 83 8.13 -9.82 -0.52
C PRO A 83 6.66 -9.57 -0.23
N ILE A 84 6.13 -8.45 -0.75
CA ILE A 84 4.70 -8.13 -0.64
C ILE A 84 3.90 -9.15 -1.43
N GLY A 85 2.97 -9.84 -0.78
CA GLY A 85 2.28 -10.96 -1.41
C GLY A 85 3.13 -12.22 -1.43
N ASN A 86 3.44 -12.77 -0.27
CA ASN A 86 4.38 -13.88 -0.12
C ASN A 86 3.76 -15.28 -0.22
N ASN A 87 2.50 -15.42 -0.58
CA ASN A 87 1.85 -16.72 -0.69
C ASN A 87 0.73 -16.77 -1.72
N ALA A 88 0.99 -17.38 -2.87
CA ALA A 88 0.00 -17.58 -3.93
C ALA A 88 -1.06 -18.65 -3.60
N SER A 89 -0.74 -19.57 -2.69
CA SER A 89 -1.58 -20.76 -2.42
C SER A 89 -2.62 -20.52 -1.33
N ARG A 90 -2.59 -19.36 -0.66
CA ARG A 90 -3.49 -19.06 0.45
C ARG A 90 -4.22 -17.75 0.20
N GLU A 91 -5.54 -17.80 0.36
CA GLU A 91 -6.40 -16.64 0.23
C GLU A 91 -5.89 -15.45 1.07
N GLY A 92 -5.90 -14.26 0.45
CA GLY A 92 -5.70 -12.99 1.12
C GLY A 92 -4.25 -12.55 1.33
N ARG A 93 -3.29 -13.20 0.69
CA ARG A 93 -1.87 -12.79 0.76
C ARG A 93 -1.28 -12.41 -0.60
N GLN A 94 -2.11 -11.95 -1.51
CA GLN A 94 -1.71 -11.37 -2.78
C GLN A 94 -1.92 -9.85 -2.72
N PHE A 95 -1.05 -9.12 -3.38
CA PHE A 95 -1.28 -7.70 -3.61
C PHE A 95 -2.18 -7.52 -4.84
N LEU A 96 -3.36 -6.94 -4.64
CA LEU A 96 -4.35 -6.74 -5.69
C LEU A 96 -4.58 -5.27 -6.02
N GLY A 97 -3.78 -4.37 -5.44
CA GLY A 97 -3.83 -2.95 -5.69
C GLY A 97 -3.02 -2.51 -6.91
N SER A 98 -3.06 -1.23 -7.20
CA SER A 98 -2.24 -0.57 -8.21
C SER A 98 -1.12 0.22 -7.52
N PHE A 99 0.15 -0.05 -7.86
CA PHE A 99 1.32 0.60 -7.29
C PHE A 99 2.09 1.35 -8.39
N ASP A 100 2.11 2.68 -8.30
CA ASP A 100 2.86 3.55 -9.20
C ASP A 100 4.14 4.05 -8.52
N GLY A 101 5.29 3.60 -8.99
CA GLY A 101 6.59 4.05 -8.53
C GLY A 101 6.93 5.50 -8.88
N GLY A 102 6.14 6.16 -9.73
CA GLY A 102 6.33 7.57 -10.08
C GLY A 102 7.69 7.90 -10.73
N GLY A 103 8.44 6.88 -11.17
CA GLY A 103 9.80 7.00 -11.66
C GLY A 103 10.87 7.02 -10.58
N TYR A 104 10.49 6.86 -9.31
CA TYR A 104 11.41 6.80 -8.17
C TYR A 104 12.02 5.41 -7.99
N THR A 105 13.07 5.36 -7.18
CA THR A 105 13.84 4.15 -6.89
C THR A 105 13.60 3.68 -5.46
N ILE A 106 13.40 2.38 -5.28
CA ILE A 106 13.51 1.71 -3.99
C ILE A 106 14.85 0.96 -3.97
N SER A 107 15.73 1.35 -3.05
CA SER A 107 17.07 0.78 -2.87
C SER A 107 17.19 0.02 -1.56
N GLY A 108 18.33 -0.65 -1.35
CA GLY A 108 18.60 -1.36 -0.10
C GLY A 108 17.71 -2.59 0.12
N LEU A 109 17.14 -3.16 -0.95
CA LEU A 109 16.38 -4.41 -0.88
C LEU A 109 17.35 -5.58 -0.62
N GLU A 110 17.07 -6.38 0.42
CA GLU A 110 17.77 -7.64 0.68
C GLU A 110 16.77 -8.78 0.84
N VAL A 111 16.76 -9.73 -0.09
CA VAL A 111 15.80 -10.86 -0.11
C VAL A 111 16.54 -12.17 -0.05
N ASP A 112 16.04 -13.09 0.78
CA ASP A 112 16.50 -14.46 0.82
C ASP A 112 15.62 -15.35 -0.07
N VAL A 113 16.24 -16.13 -0.95
CA VAL A 113 15.52 -17.02 -1.89
C VAL A 113 14.85 -18.22 -1.25
N ASP A 114 15.14 -18.53 -0.01
CA ASP A 114 14.51 -19.66 0.70
C ASP A 114 13.00 -19.47 0.91
N SER A 115 12.49 -18.23 0.72
CA SER A 115 11.07 -17.92 0.82
C SER A 115 10.21 -18.36 -0.38
N GLY A 116 10.82 -18.77 -1.48
CA GLY A 116 10.11 -19.15 -2.72
C GLY A 116 9.67 -17.97 -3.60
N TYR A 117 9.62 -16.77 -3.07
CA TYR A 117 9.33 -15.53 -3.81
C TYR A 117 10.48 -14.55 -3.62
N VAL A 118 10.97 -13.98 -4.72
CA VAL A 118 12.15 -13.13 -4.71
C VAL A 118 11.82 -11.80 -5.38
N GLY A 119 11.92 -10.71 -4.62
CA GLY A 119 11.68 -9.36 -5.12
C GLY A 119 11.02 -8.47 -4.10
N LEU A 120 10.71 -7.24 -4.51
CA LEU A 120 9.93 -6.30 -3.69
C LEU A 120 8.49 -6.81 -3.52
N PHE A 121 7.89 -7.28 -4.62
CA PHE A 121 6.62 -7.98 -4.66
C PHE A 121 6.85 -9.45 -4.97
N GLY A 122 6.08 -10.33 -4.32
CA GLY A 122 6.08 -11.77 -4.58
C GLY A 122 4.93 -12.17 -5.49
N VAL A 123 3.69 -11.86 -5.09
CA VAL A 123 2.49 -12.18 -5.87
C VAL A 123 1.64 -10.92 -6.05
N VAL A 124 1.45 -10.56 -7.31
CA VAL A 124 0.61 -9.44 -7.73
C VAL A 124 -0.52 -9.99 -8.60
N GLY A 125 -1.76 -9.61 -8.28
CA GLY A 125 -2.93 -10.07 -9.03
C GLY A 125 -3.42 -11.46 -8.64
N LEU A 126 -4.46 -11.91 -9.33
CA LEU A 126 -5.06 -13.23 -9.21
C LEU A 126 -4.95 -13.99 -10.54
N SER A 127 -4.62 -15.28 -10.46
CA SER A 127 -4.49 -16.13 -11.66
C SER A 127 -5.82 -16.46 -12.32
N VAL A 128 -6.93 -16.29 -11.61
CA VAL A 128 -8.28 -16.75 -12.06
C VAL A 128 -9.18 -15.63 -12.58
N ARG A 129 -8.81 -14.36 -12.35
CA ARG A 129 -9.56 -13.21 -12.84
C ARG A 129 -8.64 -11.98 -12.97
N ASP A 130 -9.03 -11.05 -13.82
CA ASP A 130 -8.40 -9.73 -13.84
C ASP A 130 -8.79 -8.97 -12.56
N SER A 131 -7.81 -8.71 -11.71
CA SER A 131 -7.99 -7.95 -10.47
C SER A 131 -7.68 -6.48 -10.64
N GLY A 132 -7.20 -6.04 -11.83
CA GLY A 132 -6.69 -4.70 -12.04
C GLY A 132 -5.40 -4.39 -11.29
N ALA A 133 -4.76 -5.41 -10.71
CA ALA A 133 -3.52 -5.25 -9.98
C ALA A 133 -2.38 -4.88 -10.93
N GLU A 134 -1.63 -3.84 -10.59
CA GLU A 134 -0.57 -3.31 -11.44
C GLU A 134 0.61 -2.82 -10.58
N VAL A 135 1.84 -3.05 -11.07
CA VAL A 135 3.04 -2.38 -10.57
C VAL A 135 3.73 -1.74 -11.75
N LYS A 136 3.93 -0.42 -11.70
CA LYS A 136 4.49 0.34 -12.83
C LYS A 136 5.43 1.45 -12.40
N ASN A 137 6.22 1.96 -13.36
CA ASN A 137 7.10 3.14 -13.19
C ASN A 137 8.04 3.05 -11.99
N LEU A 138 8.49 1.84 -11.64
CA LEU A 138 9.28 1.53 -10.45
C LEU A 138 10.65 1.02 -10.83
N ARG A 139 11.69 1.55 -10.17
CA ARG A 139 13.04 1.01 -10.16
C ARG A 139 13.33 0.38 -8.81
N VAL A 140 13.90 -0.80 -8.79
CA VAL A 140 14.30 -1.52 -7.56
C VAL A 140 15.75 -1.90 -7.65
N GLU A 141 16.51 -1.58 -6.60
CA GLU A 141 17.92 -1.94 -6.45
C GLU A 141 18.14 -2.70 -5.15
N GLY A 142 18.85 -3.83 -5.23
CA GLY A 142 19.05 -4.65 -4.04
C GLY A 142 19.89 -5.88 -4.27
N LYS A 143 19.93 -6.72 -3.25
CA LYS A 143 20.66 -8.00 -3.24
C LYS A 143 19.69 -9.14 -3.07
N VAL A 144 19.97 -10.23 -3.78
CA VAL A 144 19.28 -11.50 -3.64
C VAL A 144 20.29 -12.52 -3.14
N SER A 145 20.07 -13.05 -1.96
CA SER A 145 20.93 -14.05 -1.33
C SER A 145 20.30 -15.43 -1.47
N ALA A 146 21.07 -16.41 -1.95
CA ALA A 146 20.68 -17.80 -1.97
C ALA A 146 21.48 -18.54 -0.90
N ALA A 147 20.83 -19.04 0.14
CA ALA A 147 21.46 -20.02 1.03
C ALA A 147 21.59 -21.35 0.25
N ARG A 148 22.77 -21.64 -0.25
CA ARG A 148 23.07 -23.02 -0.73
C ARG A 148 23.17 -23.93 0.49
N THR A 149 22.12 -24.64 0.80
CA THR A 149 22.26 -25.83 1.62
C THR A 149 22.96 -26.88 0.77
N SER A 150 24.29 -26.93 0.87
CA SER A 150 25.05 -28.13 0.42
C SER A 150 24.76 -29.26 1.40
N SER A 151 23.77 -30.08 1.11
CA SER A 151 23.64 -31.38 1.72
C SER A 151 24.75 -32.27 1.13
N PHE A 152 25.70 -32.60 1.96
CA PHE A 152 26.64 -33.69 1.73
C PHE A 152 26.03 -35.02 2.18
#